data_9aabba1f3966bfd196c16fa815bc3573
#
_entry.id   9aabba1f3966bfd196c16fa815bc3573
#
_cell.length_a   1.000
_cell.length_b   1.000
_cell.length_c   1.000
_cell.angle_alpha   90.00
_cell.angle_beta   90.00
_cell.angle_gamma   90.00
#
_symmetry.space_group_name_H-M   'P 1'
#
loop_
_entity.id
_entity.type
_entity.pdbx_description
1 polymer ?
#
loop_
_entity_poly.entity_id
_entity_poly.type
_entity_poly.pdbx_seq_one_letter_code
_entity_poly.pdbx_strand_id
1 'polypeptide(L)'
;MKPEPGGPNAALDPRTYPDLAPDAGDPLAGLGRTAAAQGVTLAPTRPWGRWDASQDPLSVAVESDRGVCVVEFARHRHAVSVRFTRPWIGNAATADAPTLHDTVALLDAWQRQVPLDEMGRRWPYLAIEPFALALEQGRALSYRWQEVRSLPADTIDKDLVEAAYASPPLRALYPIVSHAALAFSDTPLPPHSAHFPRATPDGEHGWLVGRQDEYASAHTPAAGPDEAVDALVRLLPETGGEERGSADGDETDTKRTP
;
A
#
# COMPACT_ATOMS: atom_id res chain seq x y z
N MET A 1 -22.89 13.35 -8.73
CA MET A 1 -22.84 13.90 -10.11
C MET A 1 -22.19 12.82 -10.95
N LYS A 2 -22.92 12.19 -11.88
CA LYS A 2 -22.35 11.20 -12.80
C LYS A 2 -21.34 11.93 -13.71
N PRO A 3 -20.10 11.44 -13.87
CA PRO A 3 -19.22 11.99 -14.88
C PRO A 3 -19.86 11.75 -16.26
N GLU A 4 -19.94 12.81 -17.07
CA GLU A 4 -20.33 12.66 -18.46
C GLU A 4 -19.29 11.78 -19.17
N PRO A 5 -19.71 10.88 -20.10
CA PRO A 5 -18.80 10.10 -20.92
C PRO A 5 -17.91 11.08 -21.69
N GLY A 6 -16.60 10.80 -21.70
CA GLY A 6 -15.55 11.66 -22.26
C GLY A 6 -15.91 12.25 -23.61
N GLY A 7 -15.74 13.56 -23.72
CA GLY A 7 -15.97 14.28 -24.97
C GLY A 7 -15.04 13.80 -26.09
N PRO A 8 -15.30 14.21 -27.34
CA PRO A 8 -14.60 13.74 -28.56
C PRO A 8 -13.08 13.97 -28.60
N ASN A 9 -12.51 14.59 -27.55
CA ASN A 9 -11.07 14.90 -27.44
C ASN A 9 -10.27 13.91 -26.56
N ALA A 10 -10.90 12.84 -26.08
CA ALA A 10 -10.24 11.85 -25.20
C ALA A 10 -9.54 10.70 -25.97
N ALA A 11 -9.64 10.69 -27.31
CA ALA A 11 -9.02 9.65 -28.12
C ALA A 11 -7.50 9.86 -28.28
N LEU A 12 -6.77 8.75 -28.33
CA LEU A 12 -5.34 8.72 -28.69
C LEU A 12 -5.20 8.68 -30.22
N ASP A 13 -4.08 9.26 -30.73
CA ASP A 13 -3.79 9.20 -32.16
C ASP A 13 -3.54 7.74 -32.59
N PRO A 14 -4.33 7.19 -33.53
CA PRO A 14 -4.12 5.84 -34.06
C PRO A 14 -2.78 5.63 -34.75
N ARG A 15 -2.09 6.69 -35.14
CA ARG A 15 -0.72 6.60 -35.71
C ARG A 15 0.28 6.28 -34.58
N THR A 16 0.05 6.83 -33.41
CA THR A 16 0.85 6.57 -32.19
C THR A 16 0.48 5.22 -31.59
N TYR A 17 -0.80 4.87 -31.61
CA TYR A 17 -1.35 3.62 -31.07
C TYR A 17 -2.10 2.82 -32.15
N PRO A 18 -1.40 2.11 -33.04
CA PRO A 18 -2.03 1.30 -34.09
C PRO A 18 -3.00 0.25 -33.54
N ASP A 19 -2.71 -0.26 -32.35
CA ASP A 19 -3.54 -1.25 -31.66
C ASP A 19 -4.92 -0.70 -31.25
N LEU A 20 -5.05 0.62 -31.12
CA LEU A 20 -6.30 1.32 -30.80
C LEU A 20 -7.03 1.85 -32.06
N ALA A 21 -6.45 1.69 -33.25
CA ALA A 21 -7.06 2.18 -34.48
C ALA A 21 -8.48 1.62 -34.73
N PRO A 22 -8.77 0.32 -34.47
CA PRO A 22 -10.13 -0.21 -34.61
C PRO A 22 -11.16 0.44 -33.68
N ASP A 23 -10.71 1.02 -32.57
CA ASP A 23 -11.52 1.63 -31.52
C ASP A 23 -11.48 3.16 -31.60
N ALA A 24 -11.10 3.73 -32.75
CA ALA A 24 -10.95 5.16 -32.96
C ALA A 24 -10.05 5.87 -31.92
N GLY A 25 -9.07 5.16 -31.37
CA GLY A 25 -8.15 5.65 -30.34
C GLY A 25 -8.71 5.63 -28.91
N ASP A 26 -9.84 4.96 -28.66
CA ASP A 26 -10.42 4.83 -27.31
C ASP A 26 -9.67 3.74 -26.51
N PRO A 27 -8.94 4.10 -25.41
CA PRO A 27 -8.21 3.13 -24.59
C PRO A 27 -9.11 2.11 -23.90
N LEU A 28 -10.31 2.50 -23.46
CA LEU A 28 -11.26 1.60 -22.79
C LEU A 28 -11.75 0.53 -23.76
N ALA A 29 -12.21 0.95 -24.93
CA ALA A 29 -12.68 0.04 -25.98
C ALA A 29 -11.54 -0.88 -26.45
N GLY A 30 -10.33 -0.35 -26.63
CA GLY A 30 -9.15 -1.12 -27.02
C GLY A 30 -8.74 -2.18 -26.01
N LEU A 31 -8.73 -1.85 -24.71
CA LEU A 31 -8.49 -2.82 -23.63
C LEU A 31 -9.57 -3.90 -23.62
N GLY A 32 -10.84 -3.51 -23.70
CA GLY A 32 -11.98 -4.45 -23.72
C GLY A 32 -11.94 -5.41 -24.91
N ARG A 33 -11.69 -4.91 -26.13
CA ARG A 33 -11.53 -5.72 -27.32
C ARG A 33 -10.33 -6.67 -27.23
N THR A 34 -9.19 -6.17 -26.73
CA THR A 34 -7.99 -7.00 -26.56
C THR A 34 -8.22 -8.10 -25.53
N ALA A 35 -8.90 -7.78 -24.44
CA ALA A 35 -9.27 -8.76 -23.41
C ALA A 35 -10.20 -9.86 -23.99
N ALA A 36 -11.24 -9.44 -24.73
CA ALA A 36 -12.15 -10.39 -25.38
C ALA A 36 -11.41 -11.32 -26.37
N ALA A 37 -10.46 -10.79 -27.13
CA ALA A 37 -9.65 -11.57 -28.07
C ALA A 37 -8.75 -12.60 -27.36
N GLN A 38 -8.36 -12.34 -26.10
CA GLN A 38 -7.61 -13.27 -25.25
C GLN A 38 -8.50 -14.20 -24.41
N GLY A 39 -9.82 -14.07 -24.49
CA GLY A 39 -10.76 -14.79 -23.61
C GLY A 39 -10.70 -14.33 -22.15
N VAL A 40 -10.22 -13.12 -21.90
CA VAL A 40 -10.09 -12.52 -20.57
C VAL A 40 -11.32 -11.65 -20.28
N THR A 41 -11.88 -11.78 -19.09
CA THR A 41 -12.88 -10.86 -18.56
C THR A 41 -12.18 -9.90 -17.60
N LEU A 42 -12.02 -8.63 -18.00
CA LEU A 42 -11.49 -7.62 -17.12
C LEU A 42 -12.55 -7.23 -16.07
N ALA A 43 -12.09 -6.97 -14.84
CA ALA A 43 -12.89 -6.34 -13.80
C ALA A 43 -13.41 -4.97 -14.27
N PRO A 44 -14.40 -4.35 -13.58
CA PRO A 44 -14.95 -3.07 -13.97
C PRO A 44 -13.86 -2.06 -14.31
N THR A 45 -13.94 -1.51 -15.51
CA THR A 45 -12.99 -0.53 -16.04
C THR A 45 -13.67 0.83 -16.14
N ARG A 46 -12.93 1.88 -15.83
CA ARG A 46 -13.41 3.25 -15.92
C ARG A 46 -12.28 4.23 -16.21
N PRO A 47 -12.59 5.44 -16.76
CA PRO A 47 -11.62 6.51 -16.81
C PRO A 47 -11.06 6.83 -15.42
N TRP A 48 -9.75 7.07 -15.33
CA TRP A 48 -9.08 7.53 -14.13
C TRP A 48 -8.74 9.00 -14.28
N GLY A 49 -9.35 9.86 -13.45
CA GLY A 49 -9.22 11.30 -13.61
C GLY A 49 -10.13 11.90 -14.69
N ARG A 50 -9.77 13.07 -15.19
CA ARG A 50 -10.46 13.75 -16.29
C ARG A 50 -9.91 13.29 -17.64
N TRP A 51 -10.80 12.96 -18.56
CA TRP A 51 -10.41 12.67 -19.93
C TRP A 51 -10.73 13.88 -20.82
N ASP A 52 -9.82 14.84 -20.85
CA ASP A 52 -9.90 16.00 -21.72
C ASP A 52 -8.59 16.17 -22.53
N ALA A 53 -8.59 17.13 -23.44
CA ALA A 53 -7.45 17.35 -24.33
C ALA A 53 -6.18 17.81 -23.62
N SER A 54 -6.28 18.30 -22.37
CA SER A 54 -5.16 18.78 -21.58
C SER A 54 -4.48 17.67 -20.77
N GLN A 55 -5.15 16.51 -20.62
CA GLN A 55 -4.63 15.43 -19.82
C GLN A 55 -3.62 14.57 -20.58
N ASP A 56 -2.44 14.42 -20.03
CA ASP A 56 -1.38 13.50 -20.45
C ASP A 56 -0.71 12.92 -19.20
N PRO A 57 -0.72 11.59 -19.00
CA PRO A 57 -1.32 10.54 -19.84
C PRO A 57 -2.85 10.40 -19.68
N LEU A 58 -3.49 9.72 -20.64
CA LEU A 58 -4.84 9.20 -20.45
C LEU A 58 -4.78 7.95 -19.57
N SER A 59 -5.60 7.89 -18.54
CA SER A 59 -5.54 6.81 -17.55
C SER A 59 -6.85 6.05 -17.45
N VAL A 60 -6.75 4.71 -17.39
CA VAL A 60 -7.85 3.77 -17.17
C VAL A 60 -7.63 3.07 -15.85
N ALA A 61 -8.64 3.06 -14.98
CA ALA A 61 -8.64 2.22 -13.79
C ALA A 61 -9.32 0.89 -14.05
N VAL A 62 -8.72 -0.19 -13.56
CA VAL A 62 -9.28 -1.54 -13.51
C VAL A 62 -9.33 -1.95 -12.04
N GLU A 63 -10.53 -2.15 -11.51
CA GLU A 63 -10.74 -2.43 -10.08
C GLU A 63 -10.87 -3.94 -9.87
N SER A 64 -10.18 -4.46 -8.85
CA SER A 64 -10.25 -5.86 -8.44
C SER A 64 -10.18 -5.99 -6.93
N ASP A 65 -10.48 -7.17 -6.38
CA ASP A 65 -10.37 -7.45 -4.94
C ASP A 65 -8.93 -7.30 -4.41
N ARG A 66 -7.93 -7.46 -5.28
CA ARG A 66 -6.51 -7.26 -4.93
C ARG A 66 -6.13 -5.79 -4.82
N GLY A 67 -6.88 -4.91 -5.47
CA GLY A 67 -6.63 -3.47 -5.54
C GLY A 67 -6.91 -2.89 -6.91
N VAL A 68 -6.44 -1.67 -7.15
CA VAL A 68 -6.68 -0.94 -8.38
C VAL A 68 -5.44 -0.98 -9.27
N CYS A 69 -5.64 -1.31 -10.55
CA CYS A 69 -4.63 -1.13 -11.59
C CYS A 69 -4.94 0.16 -12.33
N VAL A 70 -3.93 1.01 -12.52
CA VAL A 70 -4.04 2.20 -13.35
C VAL A 70 -3.19 1.97 -14.60
N VAL A 71 -3.82 1.98 -15.77
CA VAL A 71 -3.16 1.89 -17.07
C VAL A 71 -3.07 3.30 -17.64
N GLU A 72 -1.88 3.76 -17.94
CA GLU A 72 -1.57 5.11 -18.42
C GLU A 72 -1.05 5.06 -19.85
N PHE A 73 -1.67 5.85 -20.72
CA PHE A 73 -1.33 5.96 -22.13
C PHE A 73 -0.76 7.37 -22.42
N ALA A 74 0.51 7.45 -22.77
CA ALA A 74 1.11 8.73 -23.14
C ALA A 74 0.56 9.25 -24.49
N ARG A 75 0.13 10.52 -24.56
CA ARG A 75 -0.53 11.05 -25.80
C ARG A 75 0.41 11.18 -27.00
N HIS A 76 1.67 11.51 -26.77
CA HIS A 76 2.58 11.93 -27.82
C HIS A 76 3.64 10.88 -28.19
N ARG A 77 3.60 9.72 -27.56
CA ARG A 77 4.49 8.59 -27.82
C ARG A 77 3.78 7.28 -27.51
N HIS A 78 4.14 6.23 -28.22
CA HIS A 78 3.66 4.90 -27.88
C HIS A 78 4.32 4.46 -26.56
N ALA A 79 3.58 4.57 -25.47
CA ALA A 79 4.01 4.07 -24.15
C ALA A 79 2.78 3.77 -23.30
N VAL A 80 2.70 2.54 -22.82
CA VAL A 80 1.66 2.08 -21.92
C VAL A 80 2.32 1.67 -20.62
N SER A 81 2.06 2.40 -19.55
CA SER A 81 2.50 2.01 -18.22
C SER A 81 1.34 1.48 -17.39
N VAL A 82 1.63 0.49 -16.56
CA VAL A 82 0.65 -0.14 -15.67
C VAL A 82 1.17 -0.01 -14.25
N ARG A 83 0.35 0.55 -13.37
CA ARG A 83 0.62 0.67 -11.95
C ARG A 83 -0.38 -0.16 -11.17
N PHE A 84 0.12 -1.07 -10.36
CA PHE A 84 -0.65 -1.93 -9.48
C PHE A 84 -0.62 -1.37 -8.08
N THR A 85 -1.79 -1.03 -7.54
CA THR A 85 -1.90 -0.49 -6.18
C THR A 85 -2.68 -1.44 -5.29
N ARG A 86 -2.27 -1.56 -4.03
CA ARG A 86 -3.01 -2.29 -2.99
C ARG A 86 -3.44 -1.33 -1.89
N PRO A 87 -4.61 -1.57 -1.27
CA PRO A 87 -5.01 -0.79 -0.11
C PRO A 87 -3.89 -0.77 0.94
N TRP A 88 -3.64 0.40 1.50
CA TRP A 88 -2.66 0.65 2.56
C TRP A 88 -1.17 0.48 2.20
N ILE A 89 -0.85 -0.16 1.07
CA ILE A 89 0.54 -0.31 0.59
C ILE A 89 0.89 0.79 -0.42
N GLY A 90 -0.12 1.29 -1.15
CA GLY A 90 0.12 2.14 -2.31
C GLY A 90 0.58 1.31 -3.51
N ASN A 91 1.67 1.71 -4.16
CA ASN A 91 2.27 0.95 -5.26
C ASN A 91 2.73 -0.43 -4.80
N ALA A 92 2.28 -1.47 -5.50
CA ALA A 92 2.76 -2.84 -5.32
C ALA A 92 3.70 -3.27 -6.45
N ALA A 93 3.45 -2.80 -7.67
CA ALA A 93 4.31 -3.01 -8.83
C ALA A 93 4.02 -1.99 -9.92
N THR A 94 4.97 -1.80 -10.85
CA THR A 94 4.82 -0.99 -12.06
C THR A 94 5.40 -1.72 -13.27
N ALA A 95 4.84 -1.49 -14.45
CA ALA A 95 5.36 -2.04 -15.68
C ALA A 95 5.19 -1.05 -16.85
N ASP A 96 6.18 -0.98 -17.73
CA ASP A 96 6.01 -0.40 -19.07
C ASP A 96 5.69 -1.56 -20.03
N ALA A 97 4.40 -1.74 -20.32
CA ALA A 97 3.94 -2.84 -21.12
C ALA A 97 4.24 -2.61 -22.61
N PRO A 98 4.89 -3.56 -23.32
CA PRO A 98 5.24 -3.38 -24.72
C PRO A 98 4.04 -3.27 -25.65
N THR A 99 2.94 -3.97 -25.33
CA THR A 99 1.72 -4.05 -26.13
C THR A 99 0.46 -4.03 -25.27
N LEU A 100 -0.70 -3.75 -25.88
CA LEU A 100 -1.99 -3.94 -25.23
C LEU A 100 -2.25 -5.40 -24.83
N HIS A 101 -1.72 -6.34 -25.61
CA HIS A 101 -1.80 -7.77 -25.30
C HIS A 101 -1.11 -8.09 -23.96
N ASP A 102 0.12 -7.58 -23.77
CA ASP A 102 0.85 -7.73 -22.52
C ASP A 102 0.17 -7.00 -21.37
N THR A 103 -0.38 -5.80 -21.64
CA THR A 103 -1.17 -5.06 -20.66
C THR A 103 -2.32 -5.88 -20.12
N VAL A 104 -3.13 -6.46 -21.00
CA VAL A 104 -4.28 -7.31 -20.61
C VAL A 104 -3.82 -8.55 -19.86
N ALA A 105 -2.74 -9.19 -20.29
CA ALA A 105 -2.19 -10.36 -19.59
C ALA A 105 -1.69 -10.04 -18.17
N LEU A 106 -1.09 -8.85 -17.95
CA LEU A 106 -0.72 -8.36 -16.63
C LEU A 106 -1.94 -8.09 -15.74
N LEU A 107 -2.99 -7.46 -16.31
CA LEU A 107 -4.24 -7.17 -15.62
C LEU A 107 -4.95 -8.45 -15.20
N ASP A 108 -5.05 -9.45 -16.10
CA ASP A 108 -5.64 -10.77 -15.80
C ASP A 108 -4.88 -11.48 -14.67
N ALA A 109 -3.55 -11.51 -14.75
CA ALA A 109 -2.75 -12.13 -13.70
C ALA A 109 -2.96 -11.45 -12.33
N TRP A 110 -3.04 -10.13 -12.32
CA TRP A 110 -3.34 -9.38 -11.09
C TRP A 110 -4.71 -9.70 -10.52
N GLN A 111 -5.76 -9.68 -11.35
CA GLN A 111 -7.13 -10.02 -10.94
C GLN A 111 -7.25 -11.44 -10.39
N ARG A 112 -6.52 -12.38 -11.00
CA ARG A 112 -6.47 -13.79 -10.58
C ARG A 112 -5.56 -14.02 -9.39
N GLN A 113 -5.04 -12.94 -8.79
CA GLN A 113 -4.17 -12.98 -7.61
C GLN A 113 -2.90 -13.83 -7.81
N VAL A 114 -2.37 -13.88 -9.04
CA VAL A 114 -1.09 -14.53 -9.30
C VAL A 114 -0.01 -13.88 -8.40
N PRO A 115 0.81 -14.66 -7.68
CA PRO A 115 1.83 -14.12 -6.79
C PRO A 115 2.78 -13.16 -7.50
N LEU A 116 3.20 -12.10 -6.79
CA LEU A 116 4.07 -11.05 -7.37
C LEU A 116 5.40 -11.64 -7.90
N ASP A 117 5.98 -12.60 -7.18
CA ASP A 117 7.22 -13.26 -7.61
C ASP A 117 7.03 -14.08 -8.90
N GLU A 118 5.87 -14.71 -9.09
CA GLU A 118 5.52 -15.40 -10.33
C GLU A 118 5.29 -14.41 -11.46
N MET A 119 4.58 -13.31 -11.19
CA MET A 119 4.40 -12.22 -12.15
C MET A 119 5.76 -11.65 -12.60
N GLY A 120 6.68 -11.37 -11.66
CA GLY A 120 8.02 -10.87 -11.99
C GLY A 120 8.85 -11.84 -12.82
N ARG A 121 8.73 -13.15 -12.59
CA ARG A 121 9.39 -14.17 -13.41
C ARG A 121 8.82 -14.23 -14.83
N ARG A 122 7.51 -14.07 -14.98
CA ARG A 122 6.82 -14.11 -16.27
C ARG A 122 7.03 -12.83 -17.09
N TRP A 123 7.07 -11.68 -16.43
CA TRP A 123 7.26 -10.37 -17.04
C TRP A 123 8.48 -9.67 -16.45
N PRO A 124 9.69 -9.86 -16.99
CA PRO A 124 10.93 -9.29 -16.45
C PRO A 124 10.96 -7.75 -16.41
N TYR A 125 10.09 -7.09 -17.15
CA TYR A 125 9.91 -5.63 -17.13
C TYR A 125 8.96 -5.15 -16.03
N LEU A 126 8.36 -6.05 -15.23
CA LEU A 126 7.57 -5.70 -14.06
C LEU A 126 8.50 -5.35 -12.89
N ALA A 127 8.51 -4.10 -12.51
CA ALA A 127 9.20 -3.64 -11.31
C ALA A 127 8.29 -3.84 -10.09
N ILE A 128 8.67 -4.76 -9.21
CA ILE A 128 7.90 -5.10 -8.00
C ILE A 128 8.47 -4.31 -6.82
N GLU A 129 7.60 -3.67 -6.05
CA GLU A 129 7.98 -3.00 -4.82
C GLU A 129 8.43 -4.04 -3.77
N PRO A 130 9.66 -3.92 -3.24
CA PRO A 130 10.22 -4.93 -2.34
C PRO A 130 9.37 -5.19 -1.09
N PHE A 131 8.76 -4.14 -0.54
CA PHE A 131 7.86 -4.28 0.62
C PHE A 131 6.59 -5.06 0.27
N ALA A 132 5.97 -4.79 -0.88
CA ALA A 132 4.79 -5.52 -1.33
C ALA A 132 5.07 -7.01 -1.52
N LEU A 133 6.24 -7.34 -2.07
CA LEU A 133 6.71 -8.72 -2.20
C LEU A 133 6.98 -9.36 -0.85
N ALA A 134 7.68 -8.65 0.06
CA ALA A 134 7.96 -9.15 1.40
C ALA A 134 6.67 -9.41 2.21
N LEU A 135 5.67 -8.54 2.06
CA LEU A 135 4.37 -8.70 2.70
C LEU A 135 3.64 -9.96 2.18
N GLU A 136 3.61 -10.15 0.88
CA GLU A 136 2.98 -11.33 0.25
C GLU A 136 3.65 -12.65 0.66
N GLN A 137 4.95 -12.61 0.92
CA GLN A 137 5.76 -13.74 1.38
C GLN A 137 5.79 -13.92 2.90
N GLY A 138 5.00 -13.14 3.66
CA GLY A 138 5.00 -13.19 5.13
C GLY A 138 6.30 -12.69 5.78
N ARG A 139 7.12 -11.92 5.05
CA ARG A 139 8.43 -11.42 5.51
C ARG A 139 8.45 -9.91 5.79
N ALA A 140 7.27 -9.28 5.86
CA ALA A 140 7.14 -7.84 6.04
C ALA A 140 7.91 -7.31 7.27
N LEU A 141 7.84 -8.04 8.39
CA LEU A 141 8.52 -7.67 9.63
C LEU A 141 10.05 -7.65 9.46
N SER A 142 10.63 -8.75 8.96
CA SER A 142 12.08 -8.84 8.76
C SER A 142 12.59 -7.84 7.72
N TYR A 143 11.81 -7.63 6.65
CA TYR A 143 12.11 -6.63 5.64
C TYR A 143 12.13 -5.22 6.25
N ARG A 144 11.10 -4.86 7.05
CA ARG A 144 11.01 -3.54 7.64
C ARG A 144 12.12 -3.24 8.64
N TRP A 145 12.52 -4.23 9.44
CA TRP A 145 13.67 -4.08 10.31
C TRP A 145 14.97 -3.82 9.53
N GLN A 146 15.17 -4.52 8.39
CA GLN A 146 16.33 -4.27 7.53
C GLN A 146 16.31 -2.85 6.96
N GLU A 147 15.14 -2.36 6.49
CA GLU A 147 14.99 -0.98 6.03
C GLU A 147 15.34 0.01 7.14
N VAL A 148 14.72 -0.10 8.32
CA VAL A 148 14.90 0.85 9.42
C VAL A 148 16.38 0.87 9.86
N ARG A 149 17.03 -0.28 9.95
CA ARG A 149 18.46 -0.39 10.26
C ARG A 149 19.38 0.18 9.17
N SER A 150 18.91 0.26 7.93
CA SER A 150 19.67 0.84 6.80
C SER A 150 19.46 2.34 6.62
N LEU A 151 18.47 2.96 7.31
CA LEU A 151 18.21 4.40 7.21
C LEU A 151 19.46 5.22 7.58
N PRO A 152 19.69 6.38 6.99
CA PRO A 152 20.77 7.28 7.38
C PRO A 152 20.65 7.76 8.84
N ALA A 153 21.80 8.06 9.48
CA ALA A 153 21.81 8.50 10.88
C ALA A 153 21.17 9.88 11.14
N ASP A 154 21.00 10.69 10.12
CA ASP A 154 20.23 11.95 10.16
C ASP A 154 18.72 11.75 10.10
N THR A 155 18.27 10.53 9.72
CA THR A 155 16.85 10.18 9.68
C THR A 155 16.37 9.61 11.01
N ILE A 156 17.20 8.80 11.66
CA ILE A 156 16.90 8.19 12.96
C ILE A 156 18.19 7.80 13.67
N ASP A 157 18.17 7.88 15.00
CA ASP A 157 19.29 7.47 15.85
C ASP A 157 19.57 5.95 15.68
N LYS A 158 20.79 5.65 15.27
CA LYS A 158 21.23 4.27 15.01
C LYS A 158 21.36 3.43 16.25
N ASP A 159 21.82 4.03 17.34
CA ASP A 159 22.03 3.33 18.60
C ASP A 159 20.69 2.91 19.19
N LEU A 160 19.67 3.77 19.11
CA LEU A 160 18.30 3.40 19.49
C LEU A 160 17.74 2.27 18.64
N VAL A 161 17.94 2.32 17.32
CA VAL A 161 17.44 1.28 16.40
C VAL A 161 18.10 -0.06 16.69
N GLU A 162 19.43 -0.10 16.88
CA GLU A 162 20.14 -1.35 17.17
C GLU A 162 19.80 -1.89 18.57
N ALA A 163 19.66 -1.03 19.58
CA ALA A 163 19.21 -1.44 20.91
C ALA A 163 17.78 -2.01 20.88
N ALA A 164 16.87 -1.36 20.14
CA ALA A 164 15.50 -1.85 19.96
C ALA A 164 15.46 -3.18 19.21
N TYR A 165 16.27 -3.35 18.15
CA TYR A 165 16.37 -4.60 17.42
C TYR A 165 16.99 -5.75 18.27
N ALA A 166 17.92 -5.43 19.17
CA ALA A 166 18.48 -6.40 20.10
C ALA A 166 17.45 -6.89 21.14
N SER A 167 16.44 -6.08 21.46
CA SER A 167 15.35 -6.41 22.39
C SER A 167 14.37 -7.39 21.76
N PRO A 168 14.23 -8.66 22.24
CA PRO A 168 13.32 -9.63 21.64
C PRO A 168 11.86 -9.17 21.59
N PRO A 169 11.28 -8.51 22.63
CA PRO A 169 9.91 -8.02 22.58
C PRO A 169 9.69 -6.98 21.50
N LEU A 170 10.60 -6.02 21.33
CA LEU A 170 10.47 -4.96 20.32
C LEU A 170 10.76 -5.51 18.92
N ARG A 171 11.72 -6.42 18.77
CA ARG A 171 12.04 -7.05 17.49
C ARG A 171 10.88 -7.85 16.91
N ALA A 172 9.98 -8.37 17.77
CA ALA A 172 8.77 -9.07 17.35
C ALA A 172 7.69 -8.12 16.79
N LEU A 173 7.85 -6.81 16.95
CA LEU A 173 6.91 -5.80 16.49
C LEU A 173 7.39 -5.13 15.20
N TYR A 174 6.42 -4.61 14.44
CA TYR A 174 6.68 -3.86 13.22
C TYR A 174 7.14 -2.43 13.54
N PRO A 175 8.38 -2.06 13.18
CA PRO A 175 8.92 -0.74 13.50
C PRO A 175 8.43 0.31 12.49
N ILE A 176 8.05 1.47 13.01
CA ILE A 176 7.57 2.61 12.24
C ILE A 176 8.50 3.80 12.53
N VAL A 177 9.05 4.42 11.48
CA VAL A 177 9.88 5.62 11.61
C VAL A 177 9.13 6.81 11.03
N SER A 178 8.97 7.86 11.84
CA SER A 178 8.34 9.11 11.43
C SER A 178 8.94 10.28 12.21
N HIS A 179 9.46 11.29 11.50
CA HIS A 179 10.06 12.50 12.12
C HIS A 179 11.13 12.16 13.17
N ALA A 180 12.04 11.25 12.82
CA ALA A 180 13.09 10.72 13.70
C ALA A 180 12.60 9.94 14.94
N ALA A 181 11.29 9.76 15.13
CA ALA A 181 10.73 8.91 16.17
C ALA A 181 10.69 7.45 15.71
N LEU A 182 10.94 6.52 16.64
CA LEU A 182 10.76 5.09 16.48
C LEU A 182 9.48 4.66 17.23
N ALA A 183 8.51 4.16 16.49
CA ALA A 183 7.25 3.63 17.02
C ALA A 183 7.09 2.18 16.62
N PHE A 184 6.11 1.50 17.22
CA PHE A 184 5.86 0.08 16.99
C PHE A 184 4.39 -0.20 16.69
N SER A 185 4.13 -1.34 16.04
CA SER A 185 2.80 -1.87 15.78
C SER A 185 2.86 -3.40 15.76
N ASP A 186 1.75 -4.05 16.02
CA ASP A 186 1.54 -5.50 15.84
C ASP A 186 1.23 -5.88 14.39
N THR A 187 0.91 -4.90 13.56
CA THR A 187 0.54 -5.09 12.16
C THR A 187 1.43 -4.25 11.22
N PRO A 188 1.83 -4.82 10.06
CA PRO A 188 2.57 -4.08 9.05
C PRO A 188 1.72 -3.07 8.26
N LEU A 189 0.39 -3.13 8.37
CA LEU A 189 -0.52 -2.29 7.59
C LEU A 189 -1.39 -1.41 8.50
N PRO A 190 -1.67 -0.15 8.09
CA PRO A 190 -2.64 0.69 8.78
C PRO A 190 -4.06 0.06 8.83
N PRO A 191 -4.89 0.45 9.81
CA PRO A 191 -4.57 1.37 10.88
C PRO A 191 -3.62 0.74 11.91
N HIS A 192 -2.55 1.45 12.26
CA HIS A 192 -1.67 1.02 13.34
C HIS A 192 -2.32 1.30 14.70
N SER A 193 -2.16 0.39 15.64
CA SER A 193 -2.69 0.58 16.99
C SER A 193 -1.97 1.73 17.70
N ALA A 194 -2.73 2.70 18.18
CA ALA A 194 -2.20 3.82 18.94
C ALA A 194 -1.69 3.44 20.35
N HIS A 195 -2.02 2.24 20.82
CA HIS A 195 -1.60 1.76 22.16
C HIS A 195 -0.16 1.27 22.23
N PHE A 196 0.50 1.11 21.08
CA PHE A 196 1.91 0.74 21.05
C PHE A 196 2.82 1.93 21.38
N PRO A 197 3.99 1.66 22.02
CA PRO A 197 4.89 2.69 22.44
C PRO A 197 5.65 3.32 21.27
N ARG A 198 6.15 4.54 21.54
CA ARG A 198 7.09 5.23 20.67
C ARG A 198 8.17 5.94 21.49
N ALA A 199 9.34 6.13 20.90
CA ALA A 199 10.40 7.01 21.38
C ALA A 199 10.56 8.15 20.39
N THR A 200 10.49 9.39 20.89
CA THR A 200 10.63 10.63 20.11
C THR A 200 11.87 11.38 20.61
N PRO A 201 12.73 11.93 19.74
CA PRO A 201 13.88 12.72 20.18
C PRO A 201 13.44 13.92 21.06
N ASP A 202 14.17 14.16 22.15
CA ASP A 202 13.99 15.31 23.03
C ASP A 202 15.18 16.27 22.89
N GLY A 203 15.27 16.91 21.73
CA GLY A 203 16.36 17.82 21.41
C GLY A 203 17.75 17.16 21.54
N GLU A 204 18.65 17.79 22.34
CA GLU A 204 20.00 17.29 22.61
C GLU A 204 20.07 16.32 23.82
N HIS A 205 18.94 16.05 24.47
CA HIS A 205 18.93 15.47 25.82
C HIS A 205 18.43 14.02 25.89
N GLY A 206 18.21 13.35 24.76
CA GLY A 206 17.78 11.97 24.74
C GLY A 206 16.40 11.77 24.11
N TRP A 207 15.51 11.05 24.78
CA TRP A 207 14.27 10.55 24.23
C TRP A 207 13.09 10.81 25.16
N LEU A 208 11.93 11.09 24.59
CA LEU A 208 10.63 11.04 25.26
C LEU A 208 9.93 9.75 24.84
N VAL A 209 9.65 8.88 25.81
CA VAL A 209 9.03 7.58 25.58
C VAL A 209 7.61 7.57 26.15
N GLY A 210 6.64 7.22 25.32
CA GLY A 210 5.23 7.14 25.70
C GLY A 210 4.42 6.37 24.66
N ARG A 211 3.10 6.29 24.81
CA ARG A 211 2.21 5.70 23.81
C ARG A 211 1.87 6.71 22.72
N GLN A 212 1.48 6.21 21.55
CA GLN A 212 1.19 7.07 20.40
C GLN A 212 -0.08 7.92 20.59
N ASP A 213 -1.03 7.47 21.43
CA ASP A 213 -2.27 8.16 21.76
C ASP A 213 -2.16 9.10 22.98
N GLU A 214 -1.01 9.15 23.65
CA GLU A 214 -0.77 10.00 24.80
C GLU A 214 -0.23 11.37 24.41
N TYR A 215 -0.56 12.40 25.20
CA TYR A 215 0.07 13.71 25.06
C TYR A 215 1.53 13.64 25.46
N ALA A 216 2.36 14.47 24.84
CA ALA A 216 3.81 14.51 25.11
C ALA A 216 4.15 14.75 26.59
N SER A 217 3.27 15.42 27.37
CA SER A 217 3.43 15.64 28.81
C SER A 217 3.33 14.38 29.67
N ALA A 218 2.79 13.29 29.13
CA ALA A 218 2.72 11.99 29.79
C ALA A 218 3.93 11.10 29.49
N HIS A 219 4.81 11.54 28.56
CA HIS A 219 5.98 10.78 28.17
C HIS A 219 7.07 10.83 29.22
N THR A 220 7.77 9.71 29.38
CA THR A 220 8.89 9.57 30.31
C THR A 220 10.20 9.91 29.58
N PRO A 221 11.05 10.79 30.13
CA PRO A 221 12.37 11.04 29.55
C PRO A 221 13.29 9.83 29.74
N ALA A 222 14.17 9.61 28.77
CA ALA A 222 15.23 8.61 28.77
C ALA A 222 16.52 9.25 28.25
N ALA A 223 17.61 9.11 29.00
CA ALA A 223 18.88 9.78 28.70
C ALA A 223 19.70 9.05 27.61
N GLY A 224 19.38 7.80 27.29
CA GLY A 224 20.10 7.00 26.30
C GLY A 224 19.25 5.92 25.69
N PRO A 225 19.80 5.26 24.62
CA PRO A 225 19.08 4.22 23.89
C PRO A 225 18.60 3.06 24.75
N ASP A 226 19.44 2.54 25.65
CA ASP A 226 19.09 1.41 26.50
C ASP A 226 17.93 1.76 27.45
N GLU A 227 17.98 2.95 28.07
CA GLU A 227 16.92 3.43 28.95
C GLU A 227 15.61 3.65 28.17
N ALA A 228 15.70 4.16 26.93
CA ALA A 228 14.55 4.32 26.06
C ALA A 228 13.95 2.95 25.69
N VAL A 229 14.77 1.95 25.38
CA VAL A 229 14.33 0.57 25.08
C VAL A 229 13.63 -0.05 26.28
N ASP A 230 14.20 0.08 27.49
CA ASP A 230 13.59 -0.41 28.72
C ASP A 230 12.22 0.25 28.97
N ALA A 231 12.11 1.55 28.71
CA ALA A 231 10.85 2.28 28.83
C ALA A 231 9.82 1.81 27.78
N LEU A 232 10.24 1.62 26.52
CA LEU A 232 9.40 1.09 25.44
C LEU A 232 8.85 -0.29 25.81
N VAL A 233 9.69 -1.19 26.33
CA VAL A 233 9.27 -2.55 26.71
C VAL A 233 8.25 -2.53 27.84
N ARG A 234 8.41 -1.66 28.85
CA ARG A 234 7.44 -1.50 29.94
C ARG A 234 6.06 -1.03 29.49
N LEU A 235 5.98 -0.33 28.37
CA LEU A 235 4.73 0.20 27.81
C LEU A 235 4.04 -0.75 26.82
N LEU A 236 4.66 -1.91 26.51
CA LEU A 236 4.00 -2.90 25.66
C LEU A 236 2.70 -3.39 26.31
N PRO A 237 1.65 -3.62 25.50
CA PRO A 237 0.45 -4.27 26.01
C PRO A 237 0.80 -5.64 26.58
N GLU A 238 0.20 -6.00 27.70
CA GLU A 238 0.35 -7.34 28.27
C GLU A 238 -0.15 -8.38 27.25
N THR A 239 0.74 -9.26 26.81
CA THR A 239 0.39 -10.37 25.93
C THR A 239 -0.40 -11.39 26.72
N GLY A 240 -1.73 -11.31 26.69
CA GLY A 240 -2.56 -12.35 27.29
C GLY A 240 -3.76 -11.82 28.06
N GLY A 241 -4.74 -11.37 27.32
CA GLY A 241 -6.09 -11.14 27.82
C GLY A 241 -7.03 -11.10 26.63
N GLU A 242 -7.44 -12.29 26.15
CA GLU A 242 -8.63 -12.38 25.31
C GLU A 242 -9.78 -11.74 26.08
N GLU A 243 -10.05 -10.46 25.86
CA GLU A 243 -11.38 -9.92 26.09
C GLU A 243 -12.33 -10.63 25.14
N ARG A 244 -12.78 -11.82 25.58
CA ARG A 244 -14.05 -12.36 25.12
C ARG A 244 -15.10 -11.33 25.52
N GLY A 245 -15.42 -10.43 24.60
CA GLY A 245 -16.57 -9.57 24.70
C GLY A 245 -17.78 -10.41 25.02
N SER A 246 -18.21 -10.33 26.28
CA SER A 246 -19.50 -10.80 26.75
C SER A 246 -20.57 -10.08 25.93
N ALA A 247 -21.03 -10.73 24.88
CA ALA A 247 -22.27 -10.41 24.22
C ALA A 247 -23.40 -10.87 25.16
N ASP A 248 -23.62 -10.11 26.24
CA ASP A 248 -24.83 -10.24 27.01
C ASP A 248 -25.97 -9.69 26.16
N GLY A 249 -26.76 -10.64 25.64
CA GLY A 249 -28.00 -10.38 24.95
C GLY A 249 -29.00 -9.79 25.92
N ASP A 250 -29.30 -8.52 25.75
CA ASP A 250 -30.53 -7.92 26.30
C ASP A 250 -31.68 -8.19 25.34
N GLU A 251 -32.34 -9.32 25.59
CA GLU A 251 -33.59 -9.78 24.97
C GLU A 251 -34.76 -9.02 25.59
N THR A 252 -34.98 -7.78 25.16
CA THR A 252 -36.22 -7.04 25.52
C THR A 252 -37.38 -7.52 24.69
N ASP A 253 -38.10 -8.46 25.29
CA ASP A 253 -39.48 -8.86 25.02
C ASP A 253 -40.44 -7.65 24.85
N THR A 254 -40.78 -7.32 23.62
CA THR A 254 -41.85 -6.35 23.33
C THR A 254 -43.15 -7.11 23.04
N LYS A 255 -43.93 -7.37 24.10
CA LYS A 255 -45.32 -7.78 24.04
C LYS A 255 -46.13 -6.86 23.14
N ARG A 256 -46.65 -7.40 22.06
CA ARG A 256 -47.85 -6.92 21.36
C ARG A 256 -49.09 -7.33 22.15
N THR A 257 -50.00 -6.42 22.35
CA THR A 257 -51.42 -6.67 22.64
C THR A 257 -52.25 -5.50 22.09
N PRO A 258 -53.57 -5.70 21.85
CA PRO A 258 -54.20 -6.10 20.59
C PRO A 258 -54.69 -4.91 19.79
#